data_632625d5f0fe0e7729ed3c0582b81612
#
_entry.id   632625d5f0fe0e7729ed3c0582b81612
#
_cell.length_a   1.000
_cell.length_b   1.000
_cell.length_c   1.000
_cell.angle_alpha   90.00
_cell.angle_beta   90.00
_cell.angle_gamma   90.00
#
_symmetry.space_group_name_H-M   'P 1'
#
loop_
_entity.id
_entity.type
_entity.pdbx_description
1 polymer ?
#
loop_
_entity_poly.entity_id
_entity_poly.type
_entity_poly.pdbx_seq_one_letter_code
_entity_poly.pdbx_strand_id
1 'polypeptide(L)'
;MKTPLLTLFFVLITQSIYAQSEFDGFALYNAQNNNTTYLIDKEGDIAHTWNCDLNCNYTVLLKNNGNIVRGAVNPGNQLGGAAEGGRVQEIDPDGNIVWEFTYSDNTHLSHHDITLVNDNVLLTAWEVKSTNQLTQAGYDGATTEKWPTHFVEVAHDGSGGGEIVWEWHIWDHLIQDHDETKDNYGVVADHPELIDINMIQTGGPGGGGPGGGGPGGGPGGSSGDWFHVNGVNYNAELDQIAFSSRHASEVYIIDHSTTSAEAAGHTGGNSGMGGDIIYRWGNPSNYGAPGSQQIPSAVHDVRWITNDGRPNGGFLQFFNNNGGGNNTSTVDAIETPLDGYNYTLEPGQAYGPSTFSWTHTCNGYSSGQSASNRMTNGNVFVNLSGGQGGAGYMYEADSLGNIVWQYNAGGTPKAFRYECKHPGIAILLDNPCEEETSLSEQVLQKLSIYPNPSNGFFEVRGLESEDIMIQVTNASGVLITEKTSTKIDLTTCANGLYFVTVIDEKGNTNTQSISLVK
;
A
#
# COMPACT_ATOMS: atom_id res chain seq x y z
N MET A 1 -49.01 43.80 -15.22
CA MET A 1 -48.39 42.59 -14.67
C MET A 1 -46.88 42.82 -14.74
N LYS A 2 -46.22 42.95 -13.57
CA LYS A 2 -44.76 43.15 -13.48
C LYS A 2 -44.17 41.80 -13.11
N THR A 3 -43.34 41.23 -14.00
CA THR A 3 -42.62 39.98 -13.78
C THR A 3 -41.39 40.27 -12.89
N PRO A 4 -41.17 39.54 -11.80
CA PRO A 4 -39.94 39.71 -11.02
C PRO A 4 -38.76 39.02 -11.73
N LEU A 5 -37.67 39.77 -11.91
CA LEU A 5 -36.38 39.28 -12.39
C LEU A 5 -35.69 38.53 -11.24
N LEU A 6 -35.54 37.22 -11.38
CA LEU A 6 -34.83 36.38 -10.41
C LEU A 6 -33.32 36.45 -10.71
N THR A 7 -32.55 37.18 -9.93
CA THR A 7 -31.10 37.25 -10.04
C THR A 7 -30.49 36.04 -9.37
N LEU A 8 -29.95 35.11 -10.15
CA LEU A 8 -29.24 33.93 -9.68
C LEU A 8 -27.81 34.35 -9.28
N PHE A 9 -27.51 34.35 -7.99
CA PHE A 9 -26.16 34.52 -7.48
C PHE A 9 -25.39 33.20 -7.62
N PHE A 10 -24.43 33.15 -8.54
CA PHE A 10 -23.42 32.10 -8.57
C PHE A 10 -22.35 32.41 -7.51
N VAL A 11 -22.34 31.66 -6.43
CA VAL A 11 -21.22 31.63 -5.49
C VAL A 11 -20.13 30.76 -6.11
N LEU A 12 -19.10 31.37 -6.69
CA LEU A 12 -17.88 30.66 -7.02
C LEU A 12 -17.16 30.32 -5.71
N ILE A 13 -17.27 29.08 -5.27
CA ILE A 13 -16.38 28.53 -4.24
C ILE A 13 -15.06 28.24 -4.93
N THR A 14 -14.10 29.15 -4.84
CA THR A 14 -12.72 28.87 -5.19
C THR A 14 -12.16 27.95 -4.08
N GLN A 15 -12.17 26.65 -4.31
CA GLN A 15 -11.32 25.76 -3.52
C GLN A 15 -9.88 26.11 -3.87
N SER A 16 -9.15 26.63 -2.88
CA SER A 16 -7.70 26.75 -2.96
C SER A 16 -7.16 25.32 -3.00
N ILE A 17 -6.73 24.85 -4.17
CA ILE A 17 -6.01 23.60 -4.31
C ILE A 17 -4.61 23.90 -3.74
N TYR A 18 -4.40 23.58 -2.48
CA TYR A 18 -3.04 23.50 -1.95
C TYR A 18 -2.37 22.32 -2.62
N ALA A 19 -1.22 22.52 -3.24
CA ALA A 19 -0.36 21.42 -3.64
C ALA A 19 -0.08 20.58 -2.39
N GLN A 20 -0.36 19.28 -2.46
CA GLN A 20 -0.14 18.37 -1.36
C GLN A 20 1.39 18.26 -1.17
N SER A 21 1.88 18.47 0.04
CA SER A 21 3.32 18.36 0.35
C SER A 21 3.77 16.89 0.30
N GLU A 22 5.07 16.69 0.21
CA GLU A 22 5.68 15.39 0.45
C GLU A 22 5.28 14.83 1.81
N PHE A 23 5.31 13.51 1.92
CA PHE A 23 4.96 12.81 3.15
C PHE A 23 6.09 12.91 4.17
N ASP A 24 5.77 13.31 5.39
CA ASP A 24 6.71 13.32 6.50
C ASP A 24 6.90 11.89 7.04
N GLY A 25 7.98 11.25 6.60
CA GLY A 25 8.26 9.87 6.96
C GLY A 25 9.49 9.31 6.27
N PHE A 26 9.71 8.02 6.51
CA PHE A 26 10.93 7.29 6.15
C PHE A 26 10.64 6.18 5.15
N ALA A 27 11.55 5.92 4.22
CA ALA A 27 11.49 4.78 3.32
C ALA A 27 12.43 3.67 3.79
N LEU A 28 11.86 2.45 3.96
CA LEU A 28 12.61 1.24 4.30
C LEU A 28 12.77 0.38 3.06
N TYR A 29 13.99 -0.05 2.76
CA TYR A 29 14.26 -0.87 1.58
C TYR A 29 15.56 -1.67 1.67
N ASN A 30 15.64 -2.70 0.82
CA ASN A 30 16.87 -3.40 0.46
C ASN A 30 17.14 -3.27 -1.04
N ALA A 31 18.38 -3.03 -1.41
CA ALA A 31 18.80 -3.20 -2.80
C ALA A 31 18.88 -4.71 -3.15
N GLN A 32 18.58 -5.06 -4.40
CA GLN A 32 18.63 -6.45 -4.85
C GLN A 32 20.04 -7.05 -4.69
N ASN A 33 20.11 -8.30 -4.26
CA ASN A 33 21.34 -9.03 -3.99
C ASN A 33 22.29 -8.35 -2.98
N ASN A 34 21.72 -7.59 -2.05
CA ASN A 34 22.45 -6.90 -1.00
C ASN A 34 21.97 -7.38 0.38
N ASN A 35 22.89 -7.37 1.33
CA ASN A 35 22.60 -7.73 2.73
C ASN A 35 22.40 -6.52 3.63
N THR A 36 22.44 -5.29 3.10
CA THR A 36 22.19 -4.08 3.89
C THR A 36 20.78 -3.57 3.67
N THR A 37 20.06 -3.38 4.76
CA THR A 37 18.76 -2.71 4.80
C THR A 37 18.95 -1.24 5.16
N TYR A 38 18.27 -0.35 4.47
CA TYR A 38 18.35 1.10 4.64
C TYR A 38 17.01 1.67 5.07
N LEU A 39 17.06 2.55 6.05
CA LEU A 39 16.00 3.49 6.39
C LEU A 39 16.49 4.88 6.00
N ILE A 40 15.79 5.56 5.09
CA ILE A 40 16.13 6.92 4.64
C ILE A 40 15.00 7.88 4.98
N ASP A 41 15.36 9.11 5.26
CA ASP A 41 14.41 10.20 5.49
C ASP A 41 13.86 10.80 4.19
N LYS A 42 13.12 11.88 4.28
CA LYS A 42 12.55 12.56 3.12
C LYS A 42 13.59 13.34 2.30
N GLU A 43 14.70 13.75 2.89
CA GLU A 43 15.84 14.37 2.20
C GLU A 43 16.66 13.33 1.41
N GLY A 44 16.46 12.03 1.70
CA GLY A 44 17.20 10.91 1.13
C GLY A 44 18.47 10.58 1.90
N ASP A 45 18.64 11.16 3.09
CA ASP A 45 19.76 10.85 3.96
C ASP A 45 19.49 9.53 4.73
N ILE A 46 20.56 8.81 5.02
CA ILE A 46 20.46 7.53 5.74
C ILE A 46 20.21 7.82 7.21
N ALA A 47 18.99 7.51 7.67
CA ALA A 47 18.60 7.62 9.07
C ALA A 47 19.05 6.40 9.89
N HIS A 48 18.99 5.18 9.30
CA HIS A 48 19.46 3.96 9.95
C HIS A 48 19.86 2.88 8.92
N THR A 49 20.74 1.94 9.34
CA THR A 49 21.14 0.78 8.52
C THR A 49 21.25 -0.47 9.34
N TRP A 50 20.82 -1.59 8.76
CA TRP A 50 21.07 -2.94 9.28
C TRP A 50 22.02 -3.67 8.33
N ASN A 51 23.20 -4.06 8.81
CA ASN A 51 24.14 -4.90 8.09
C ASN A 51 23.86 -6.36 8.45
N CYS A 52 23.15 -7.07 7.59
CA CYS A 52 22.72 -8.43 7.83
C CYS A 52 23.74 -9.46 7.33
N ASP A 53 23.62 -10.71 7.76
CA ASP A 53 24.51 -11.81 7.37
C ASP A 53 24.21 -12.35 5.96
N LEU A 54 22.93 -12.34 5.55
CA LEU A 54 22.46 -12.89 4.29
C LEU A 54 21.89 -11.79 3.38
N ASN A 55 21.91 -12.05 2.08
CA ASN A 55 21.21 -11.20 1.12
C ASN A 55 19.70 -11.23 1.38
N CYS A 56 19.07 -10.08 1.28
CA CYS A 56 17.61 -9.99 1.33
C CYS A 56 17.01 -10.66 0.09
N ASN A 57 15.89 -11.32 0.27
CA ASN A 57 15.04 -11.75 -0.83
C ASN A 57 14.36 -10.50 -1.45
N TYR A 58 13.10 -10.21 -1.13
CA TYR A 58 12.41 -9.04 -1.69
C TYR A 58 11.96 -8.06 -0.62
N THR A 59 11.35 -8.57 0.45
CA THR A 59 10.59 -7.75 1.39
C THR A 59 11.32 -7.58 2.71
N VAL A 60 11.32 -6.36 3.19
CA VAL A 60 11.70 -5.99 4.56
C VAL A 60 10.59 -5.13 5.16
N LEU A 61 10.21 -5.43 6.39
CA LEU A 61 9.14 -4.76 7.13
C LEU A 61 9.67 -4.24 8.46
N LEU A 62 9.16 -3.09 8.92
CA LEU A 62 9.48 -2.52 10.22
C LEU A 62 8.39 -2.89 11.22
N LYS A 63 8.80 -3.46 12.37
CA LYS A 63 7.91 -3.74 13.51
C LYS A 63 7.78 -2.52 14.43
N ASN A 64 6.74 -2.53 15.23
CA ASN A 64 6.49 -1.48 16.22
C ASN A 64 7.57 -1.37 17.31
N ASN A 65 8.35 -2.42 17.53
CA ASN A 65 9.46 -2.46 18.49
C ASN A 65 10.81 -1.99 17.91
N GLY A 66 10.83 -1.48 16.68
CA GLY A 66 12.05 -1.03 15.99
C GLY A 66 12.83 -2.14 15.27
N ASN A 67 12.47 -3.40 15.45
CA ASN A 67 13.06 -4.50 14.72
C ASN A 67 12.60 -4.49 13.26
N ILE A 68 13.42 -5.04 12.37
CA ILE A 68 13.00 -5.38 11.02
C ILE A 68 12.74 -6.88 10.90
N VAL A 69 11.76 -7.25 10.07
CA VAL A 69 11.55 -8.63 9.61
C VAL A 69 11.80 -8.67 8.12
N ARG A 70 12.60 -9.62 7.66
CA ARG A 70 13.01 -9.71 6.26
C ARG A 70 13.03 -11.13 5.75
N GLY A 71 12.64 -11.33 4.50
CA GLY A 71 12.97 -12.53 3.76
C GLY A 71 14.47 -12.52 3.39
N ALA A 72 15.15 -13.65 3.53
CA ALA A 72 16.56 -13.79 3.24
C ALA A 72 16.84 -14.99 2.33
N VAL A 73 17.87 -14.88 1.50
CA VAL A 73 18.31 -15.97 0.62
C VAL A 73 19.09 -16.99 1.44
N ASN A 74 18.52 -18.18 1.62
CA ASN A 74 19.16 -19.25 2.37
C ASN A 74 20.28 -19.89 1.55
N PRO A 75 21.50 -20.01 2.09
CA PRO A 75 22.58 -20.72 1.42
C PRO A 75 22.24 -22.21 1.23
N GLY A 76 22.39 -22.70 0.01
CA GLY A 76 22.20 -24.12 -0.30
C GLY A 76 20.74 -24.53 -0.57
N ASN A 77 19.88 -23.57 -0.98
CA ASN A 77 18.57 -23.88 -1.53
C ASN A 77 18.67 -24.98 -2.59
N GLN A 78 17.76 -25.96 -2.54
CA GLN A 78 17.69 -27.06 -3.49
C GLN A 78 16.71 -26.78 -4.63
N LEU A 79 15.66 -26.00 -4.33
CA LEU A 79 14.77 -25.44 -5.35
C LEU A 79 15.31 -24.07 -5.76
N GLY A 80 15.09 -23.66 -7.00
CA GLY A 80 15.56 -22.39 -7.51
C GLY A 80 14.57 -21.78 -8.49
N GLY A 81 14.27 -20.51 -8.30
CA GLY A 81 13.29 -19.78 -9.12
C GLY A 81 13.41 -18.27 -8.94
N ALA A 82 12.44 -17.55 -9.48
CA ALA A 82 12.39 -16.12 -9.29
C ALA A 82 12.19 -15.79 -7.81
N ALA A 83 12.99 -14.85 -7.28
CA ALA A 83 12.87 -14.38 -5.90
C ALA A 83 12.95 -15.49 -4.84
N GLU A 84 13.83 -16.45 -5.03
CA GLU A 84 14.11 -17.47 -4.02
C GLU A 84 14.51 -16.82 -2.68
N GLY A 85 13.98 -17.34 -1.58
CA GLY A 85 14.28 -16.92 -0.22
C GLY A 85 14.83 -18.08 0.60
N GLY A 86 13.98 -18.80 1.28
CA GLY A 86 14.29 -19.98 2.09
C GLY A 86 14.56 -19.68 3.53
N ARG A 87 14.63 -18.40 3.93
CA ARG A 87 14.78 -17.98 5.33
C ARG A 87 14.03 -16.69 5.62
N VAL A 88 13.52 -16.57 6.84
CA VAL A 88 13.04 -15.31 7.40
C VAL A 88 13.85 -15.00 8.66
N GLN A 89 14.13 -13.71 8.89
CA GLN A 89 14.89 -13.21 10.02
C GLN A 89 14.19 -12.01 10.65
N GLU A 90 14.14 -11.94 11.98
CA GLU A 90 13.89 -10.72 12.73
C GLU A 90 15.21 -10.20 13.29
N ILE A 91 15.49 -8.93 13.07
CA ILE A 91 16.77 -8.29 13.40
C ILE A 91 16.48 -7.03 14.21
N ASP A 92 17.17 -6.87 15.34
CA ASP A 92 17.02 -5.72 16.21
C ASP A 92 17.71 -4.45 15.63
N PRO A 93 17.51 -3.26 16.24
CA PRO A 93 18.15 -2.02 15.80
C PRO A 93 19.69 -2.08 15.75
N ASP A 94 20.31 -2.91 16.57
CA ASP A 94 21.78 -3.06 16.65
C ASP A 94 22.33 -4.05 15.60
N GLY A 95 21.44 -4.69 14.82
CA GLY A 95 21.80 -5.66 13.79
C GLY A 95 21.94 -7.10 14.28
N ASN A 96 21.51 -7.42 15.52
CA ASN A 96 21.51 -8.78 16.04
C ASN A 96 20.29 -9.54 15.55
N ILE A 97 20.46 -10.80 15.16
CA ILE A 97 19.34 -11.69 14.84
C ILE A 97 18.62 -12.05 16.16
N VAL A 98 17.36 -11.64 16.27
CA VAL A 98 16.48 -11.96 17.41
C VAL A 98 15.96 -13.39 17.28
N TRP A 99 15.48 -13.73 16.08
CA TRP A 99 15.12 -15.08 15.69
C TRP A 99 15.21 -15.26 14.18
N GLU A 100 15.31 -16.52 13.77
CA GLU A 100 15.24 -16.88 12.35
C GLU A 100 14.55 -18.23 12.16
N PHE A 101 13.95 -18.40 10.98
CA PHE A 101 13.33 -19.65 10.59
C PHE A 101 13.72 -20.00 9.16
N THR A 102 14.22 -21.24 8.96
CA THR A 102 14.56 -21.74 7.64
C THR A 102 13.41 -22.56 7.09
N TYR A 103 12.90 -22.15 5.93
CA TYR A 103 11.87 -22.88 5.19
C TYR A 103 12.38 -23.19 3.77
N SER A 104 13.26 -24.19 3.71
CA SER A 104 13.98 -24.59 2.50
C SER A 104 14.45 -26.03 2.62
N ASP A 105 13.94 -26.90 1.76
CA ASP A 105 14.40 -28.26 1.55
C ASP A 105 14.21 -28.66 0.07
N ASN A 106 14.17 -29.98 -0.24
CA ASN A 106 13.95 -30.46 -1.60
C ASN A 106 12.48 -30.51 -2.02
N THR A 107 11.56 -30.14 -1.14
CA THR A 107 10.10 -30.17 -1.35
C THR A 107 9.44 -28.82 -1.10
N HIS A 108 10.08 -27.94 -0.35
CA HIS A 108 9.54 -26.61 0.00
C HIS A 108 10.60 -25.52 -0.09
N LEU A 109 10.19 -24.31 -0.49
CA LEU A 109 11.04 -23.13 -0.47
C LEU A 109 10.20 -21.86 -0.33
N SER A 110 10.48 -21.02 0.69
CA SER A 110 9.88 -19.70 0.75
C SER A 110 10.45 -18.77 -0.34
N HIS A 111 9.59 -17.93 -0.90
CA HIS A 111 9.96 -17.06 -2.02
C HIS A 111 9.19 -15.73 -1.99
N HIS A 112 9.61 -14.77 -2.81
CA HIS A 112 9.00 -13.48 -3.07
C HIS A 112 8.69 -12.66 -1.81
N ASP A 113 7.58 -12.91 -1.15
CA ASP A 113 6.98 -11.97 -0.20
C ASP A 113 6.70 -12.56 1.17
N ILE A 114 6.69 -11.68 2.15
CA ILE A 114 6.28 -11.95 3.53
C ILE A 114 5.35 -10.84 4.00
N THR A 115 4.49 -11.14 4.98
CA THR A 115 3.72 -10.13 5.69
C THR A 115 3.66 -10.44 7.18
N LEU A 116 3.40 -9.42 8.00
CA LEU A 116 3.18 -9.62 9.43
C LEU A 116 1.72 -10.02 9.65
N VAL A 117 1.52 -11.05 10.48
CA VAL A 117 0.23 -11.43 11.05
C VAL A 117 0.34 -11.23 12.55
N ASN A 118 -0.08 -10.07 13.04
CA ASN A 118 0.21 -9.60 14.39
C ASN A 118 1.73 -9.63 14.68
N ASP A 119 2.20 -10.49 15.59
CA ASP A 119 3.61 -10.65 15.89
C ASP A 119 4.29 -11.78 15.11
N ASN A 120 3.50 -12.60 14.39
CA ASN A 120 3.98 -13.69 13.56
C ASN A 120 4.32 -13.22 12.15
N VAL A 121 4.92 -14.10 11.36
CA VAL A 121 5.31 -13.82 9.97
C VAL A 121 4.68 -14.86 9.06
N LEU A 122 3.91 -14.38 8.07
CA LEU A 122 3.38 -15.22 6.99
C LEU A 122 4.38 -15.25 5.83
N LEU A 123 4.77 -16.45 5.42
CA LEU A 123 5.67 -16.70 4.30
C LEU A 123 4.89 -17.19 3.10
N THR A 124 5.21 -16.66 1.92
CA THR A 124 4.84 -17.25 0.63
C THR A 124 5.86 -18.35 0.31
N ALA A 125 5.40 -19.53 -0.07
CA ALA A 125 6.29 -20.65 -0.36
C ALA A 125 5.81 -21.51 -1.54
N TRP A 126 6.75 -22.22 -2.16
CA TRP A 126 6.47 -23.31 -3.10
C TRP A 126 6.44 -24.66 -2.38
N GLU A 127 5.60 -25.56 -2.89
CA GLU A 127 5.65 -26.98 -2.58
C GLU A 127 5.76 -27.80 -3.86
N VAL A 128 6.60 -28.85 -3.87
CA VAL A 128 6.84 -29.66 -5.06
C VAL A 128 5.74 -30.69 -5.25
N LYS A 129 5.08 -30.70 -6.40
CA LYS A 129 4.15 -31.74 -6.84
C LYS A 129 4.73 -32.49 -8.03
N SER A 130 4.89 -33.80 -7.87
CA SER A 130 5.38 -34.70 -8.90
C SER A 130 4.40 -34.82 -10.07
N THR A 131 4.90 -35.26 -11.23
CA THR A 131 4.06 -35.52 -12.42
C THR A 131 2.92 -36.49 -12.13
N ASN A 132 3.10 -37.47 -11.24
CA ASN A 132 2.03 -38.39 -10.84
C ASN A 132 0.94 -37.69 -10.05
N GLN A 133 1.29 -36.82 -9.10
CA GLN A 133 0.32 -36.01 -8.34
C GLN A 133 -0.43 -35.06 -9.25
N LEU A 134 0.27 -34.38 -10.16
CA LEU A 134 -0.33 -33.49 -11.15
C LEU A 134 -1.33 -34.24 -12.07
N THR A 135 -0.93 -35.40 -12.59
CA THR A 135 -1.81 -36.22 -13.42
C THR A 135 -3.05 -36.69 -12.65
N GLN A 136 -2.88 -37.09 -11.38
CA GLN A 136 -3.98 -37.52 -10.53
C GLN A 136 -4.94 -36.38 -10.21
N ALA A 137 -4.41 -35.15 -10.01
CA ALA A 137 -5.19 -33.95 -9.81
C ALA A 137 -5.87 -33.40 -11.07
N GLY A 138 -5.64 -34.02 -12.24
CA GLY A 138 -6.25 -33.64 -13.51
C GLY A 138 -5.53 -32.56 -14.30
N TYR A 139 -4.23 -32.32 -14.02
CA TYR A 139 -3.42 -31.40 -14.81
C TYR A 139 -3.15 -31.95 -16.21
N ASP A 140 -3.52 -31.19 -17.25
CA ASP A 140 -3.34 -31.59 -18.64
C ASP A 140 -1.86 -31.54 -19.05
N GLY A 141 -1.37 -32.68 -19.56
CA GLY A 141 -0.03 -32.78 -20.13
C GLY A 141 1.10 -32.68 -19.11
N ALA A 142 0.95 -33.24 -17.90
CA ALA A 142 1.98 -33.27 -16.87
C ALA A 142 3.24 -34.01 -17.36
N THR A 143 4.30 -33.26 -17.74
CA THR A 143 5.61 -33.77 -18.17
C THR A 143 6.75 -33.48 -17.22
N THR A 144 6.57 -32.49 -16.37
CA THR A 144 7.53 -32.05 -15.34
C THR A 144 6.79 -31.74 -14.05
N GLU A 145 7.48 -31.75 -12.93
CA GLU A 145 6.96 -31.27 -11.66
C GLU A 145 6.51 -29.81 -11.75
N LYS A 146 5.58 -29.44 -10.89
CA LYS A 146 5.15 -28.06 -10.65
C LYS A 146 5.25 -27.74 -9.18
N TRP A 147 5.38 -26.45 -8.90
CA TRP A 147 5.51 -25.94 -7.53
C TRP A 147 4.35 -24.99 -7.23
N PRO A 148 3.18 -25.53 -6.82
CA PRO A 148 2.07 -24.72 -6.33
C PRO A 148 2.48 -23.86 -5.14
N THR A 149 1.78 -22.76 -4.97
CA THR A 149 1.97 -21.86 -3.84
C THR A 149 1.26 -22.40 -2.61
N HIS A 150 1.88 -22.20 -1.45
CA HIS A 150 1.23 -22.30 -0.15
C HIS A 150 1.73 -21.17 0.76
N PHE A 151 1.01 -20.95 1.86
CA PHE A 151 1.39 -20.00 2.90
C PHE A 151 1.63 -20.74 4.20
N VAL A 152 2.64 -20.30 4.95
CA VAL A 152 2.90 -20.76 6.31
C VAL A 152 3.06 -19.56 7.23
N GLU A 153 2.31 -19.55 8.32
CA GLU A 153 2.48 -18.57 9.39
C GLU A 153 3.43 -19.14 10.43
N VAL A 154 4.48 -18.41 10.73
CA VAL A 154 5.54 -18.80 11.66
C VAL A 154 5.49 -17.90 12.88
N ALA A 155 5.30 -18.50 14.05
CA ALA A 155 5.44 -17.86 15.33
C ALA A 155 6.85 -18.02 15.88
N HIS A 156 7.32 -17.04 16.65
CA HIS A 156 8.57 -17.13 17.40
C HIS A 156 8.44 -18.18 18.53
N ASP A 157 9.35 -19.14 18.59
CA ASP A 157 9.30 -20.26 19.55
C ASP A 157 9.86 -19.92 20.95
N GLY A 158 10.32 -18.68 21.14
CA GLY A 158 10.92 -18.21 22.40
C GLY A 158 12.38 -18.64 22.61
N SER A 159 12.96 -19.41 21.70
CA SER A 159 14.33 -19.91 21.78
C SER A 159 15.28 -19.39 20.68
N GLY A 160 14.78 -18.50 19.80
CA GLY A 160 15.51 -17.95 18.66
C GLY A 160 15.17 -18.64 17.34
N GLY A 161 14.25 -19.60 17.34
CA GLY A 161 13.67 -20.25 16.17
C GLY A 161 12.20 -19.90 15.99
N GLY A 162 11.53 -20.65 15.13
CA GLY A 162 10.10 -20.48 14.85
C GLY A 162 9.38 -21.82 14.73
N GLU A 163 8.06 -21.79 14.93
CA GLU A 163 7.16 -22.91 14.69
C GLU A 163 6.03 -22.49 13.73
N ILE A 164 5.60 -23.41 12.86
CA ILE A 164 4.46 -23.18 11.99
C ILE A 164 3.19 -23.32 12.83
N VAL A 165 2.38 -22.26 12.87
CA VAL A 165 1.12 -22.20 13.64
C VAL A 165 -0.12 -22.25 12.76
N TRP A 166 0.01 -21.92 11.50
CA TRP A 166 -1.05 -21.99 10.49
C TRP A 166 -0.46 -22.19 9.10
N GLU A 167 -1.20 -22.92 8.24
CA GLU A 167 -0.83 -23.13 6.84
C GLU A 167 -2.05 -23.25 5.94
N TRP A 168 -1.90 -22.82 4.69
CA TRP A 168 -2.89 -22.90 3.62
C TRP A 168 -2.20 -23.31 2.33
N HIS A 169 -2.79 -24.24 1.57
CA HIS A 169 -2.25 -24.74 0.33
C HIS A 169 -3.22 -24.56 -0.82
N ILE A 170 -2.81 -23.90 -1.91
CA ILE A 170 -3.63 -23.80 -3.12
C ILE A 170 -4.02 -25.19 -3.65
N TRP A 171 -3.19 -26.20 -3.33
CA TRP A 171 -3.38 -27.59 -3.74
C TRP A 171 -4.65 -28.23 -3.18
N ASP A 172 -5.16 -27.77 -2.09
CA ASP A 172 -6.36 -28.28 -1.43
C ASP A 172 -7.66 -27.67 -2.00
N HIS A 173 -7.53 -26.64 -2.85
CA HIS A 173 -8.65 -25.85 -3.40
C HIS A 173 -8.68 -25.88 -4.93
N LEU A 174 -8.41 -27.05 -5.54
CA LEU A 174 -8.34 -27.23 -6.98
C LEU A 174 -9.64 -27.75 -7.56
N ILE A 175 -9.89 -27.39 -8.82
CA ILE A 175 -10.94 -27.95 -9.68
C ILE A 175 -10.36 -28.17 -11.08
N GLN A 176 -11.00 -29.06 -11.87
CA GLN A 176 -10.72 -29.22 -13.29
C GLN A 176 -11.93 -29.86 -14.01
N ASP A 177 -12.12 -29.54 -15.28
CA ASP A 177 -13.14 -30.11 -16.18
C ASP A 177 -12.53 -30.91 -17.33
N HIS A 178 -11.22 -31.24 -17.25
CA HIS A 178 -10.43 -31.88 -18.28
C HIS A 178 -10.63 -33.41 -18.34
N ASP A 179 -10.57 -34.10 -17.18
CA ASP A 179 -10.65 -35.58 -17.10
C ASP A 179 -11.53 -36.02 -15.92
N GLU A 180 -12.71 -36.57 -16.27
CA GLU A 180 -13.71 -37.07 -15.31
C GLU A 180 -13.24 -38.27 -14.45
N THR A 181 -12.12 -38.89 -14.83
CA THR A 181 -11.54 -40.02 -14.10
C THR A 181 -10.53 -39.60 -13.03
N LYS A 182 -10.26 -38.32 -12.90
CA LYS A 182 -9.27 -37.75 -12.01
C LYS A 182 -9.92 -37.04 -10.84
N ASP A 183 -9.09 -36.78 -9.80
CA ASP A 183 -9.50 -35.99 -8.65
C ASP A 183 -9.90 -34.57 -9.08
N ASN A 184 -10.63 -33.88 -8.24
CA ASN A 184 -11.05 -32.48 -8.41
C ASN A 184 -11.94 -32.25 -9.68
N TYR A 185 -12.53 -33.29 -10.27
CA TYR A 185 -13.38 -33.13 -11.44
C TYR A 185 -14.69 -32.42 -11.08
N GLY A 186 -15.01 -31.37 -11.83
CA GLY A 186 -16.20 -30.56 -11.66
C GLY A 186 -16.37 -29.53 -12.79
N VAL A 187 -17.47 -28.80 -12.76
CA VAL A 187 -17.70 -27.70 -13.71
C VAL A 187 -17.04 -26.44 -13.17
N VAL A 188 -15.93 -26.02 -13.77
CA VAL A 188 -15.14 -24.86 -13.31
C VAL A 188 -15.99 -23.61 -13.12
N ALA A 189 -16.93 -23.34 -14.04
CA ALA A 189 -17.79 -22.16 -13.98
C ALA A 189 -18.81 -22.16 -12.81
N ASP A 190 -19.06 -23.31 -12.20
CA ASP A 190 -19.97 -23.45 -11.06
C ASP A 190 -19.25 -23.25 -9.71
N HIS A 191 -17.90 -23.19 -9.73
CA HIS A 191 -17.04 -23.15 -8.56
C HIS A 191 -15.99 -22.04 -8.63
N PRO A 192 -16.41 -20.75 -8.61
CA PRO A 192 -15.49 -19.61 -8.65
C PRO A 192 -14.58 -19.53 -7.41
N GLU A 193 -14.95 -20.23 -6.33
CA GLU A 193 -14.18 -20.36 -5.09
C GLU A 193 -12.98 -21.31 -5.20
N LEU A 194 -12.90 -22.09 -6.30
CA LEU A 194 -11.80 -23.04 -6.53
C LEU A 194 -10.89 -22.56 -7.66
N ILE A 195 -9.68 -23.12 -7.70
CA ILE A 195 -8.67 -22.82 -8.70
C ILE A 195 -8.64 -23.92 -9.76
N ASP A 196 -8.93 -23.54 -11.01
CA ASP A 196 -8.75 -24.49 -12.13
C ASP A 196 -7.25 -24.79 -12.30
N ILE A 197 -6.88 -26.06 -12.06
CA ILE A 197 -5.50 -26.51 -12.17
C ILE A 197 -4.95 -26.31 -13.60
N ASN A 198 -5.81 -26.19 -14.58
CA ASN A 198 -5.47 -26.03 -16.00
C ASN A 198 -5.53 -24.58 -16.50
N MET A 199 -5.90 -23.61 -15.67
CA MET A 199 -6.02 -22.21 -16.10
C MET A 199 -4.68 -21.57 -16.53
N ILE A 200 -3.54 -22.09 -16.06
CA ILE A 200 -2.19 -21.64 -16.43
C ILE A 200 -1.49 -22.78 -17.19
N GLN A 201 -1.63 -22.78 -18.51
CA GLN A 201 -0.93 -23.71 -19.39
C GLN A 201 0.35 -23.09 -19.95
N THR A 202 1.40 -23.87 -20.06
CA THR A 202 2.65 -23.48 -20.74
C THR A 202 2.34 -23.23 -22.22
N GLY A 203 2.21 -21.94 -22.61
CA GLY A 203 1.92 -21.52 -23.99
C GLY A 203 0.47 -21.12 -24.29
N GLY A 204 -0.43 -21.12 -23.32
CA GLY A 204 -1.81 -20.61 -23.47
C GLY A 204 -1.87 -19.07 -23.44
N PRO A 205 -3.05 -18.45 -23.76
CA PRO A 205 -3.20 -17.00 -23.83
C PRO A 205 -2.90 -16.24 -22.53
N GLY A 206 -2.89 -16.91 -21.37
CA GLY A 206 -2.47 -16.37 -20.08
C GLY A 206 -1.01 -16.65 -19.73
N GLY A 207 -0.41 -17.69 -20.34
CA GLY A 207 0.99 -18.07 -20.12
C GLY A 207 2.00 -17.32 -20.99
N GLY A 208 1.53 -16.45 -21.86
CA GLY A 208 2.30 -15.69 -22.84
C GLY A 208 1.92 -14.22 -22.91
N GLY A 209 1.71 -13.56 -21.77
CA GLY A 209 1.74 -12.08 -21.79
C GLY A 209 3.07 -11.61 -22.33
N PRO A 210 3.17 -10.37 -22.94
CA PRO A 210 4.44 -9.81 -23.40
C PRO A 210 5.38 -9.59 -22.21
N GLY A 211 6.12 -10.64 -21.86
CA GLY A 211 6.97 -10.79 -20.67
C GLY A 211 7.13 -12.26 -20.23
N GLY A 212 6.38 -13.20 -20.82
CA GLY A 212 6.47 -14.64 -20.56
C GLY A 212 7.74 -15.31 -21.10
N GLY A 213 8.78 -14.57 -21.41
CA GLY A 213 10.11 -14.97 -21.77
C GLY A 213 11.16 -14.27 -20.93
N GLY A 214 10.87 -13.96 -19.67
CA GLY A 214 11.92 -13.54 -18.76
C GLY A 214 12.85 -14.73 -18.52
N PRO A 215 14.21 -14.56 -18.57
CA PRO A 215 15.15 -15.57 -18.14
C PRO A 215 15.09 -15.70 -16.62
N GLY A 216 14.07 -16.34 -16.10
CA GLY A 216 13.92 -16.74 -14.70
C GLY A 216 14.46 -18.13 -14.45
N GLY A 217 15.05 -18.76 -15.47
CA GLY A 217 15.91 -19.90 -15.29
C GLY A 217 17.29 -19.38 -15.00
N GLY A 218 17.75 -19.49 -13.75
CA GLY A 218 19.18 -19.54 -13.48
C GLY A 218 19.81 -20.62 -14.35
N PRO A 219 21.15 -20.67 -14.50
CA PRO A 219 21.81 -21.62 -15.37
C PRO A 219 21.47 -23.04 -14.94
N GLY A 220 20.46 -23.68 -15.52
CA GLY A 220 20.25 -25.11 -15.43
C GLY A 220 18.86 -25.67 -15.22
N GLY A 221 17.74 -24.92 -15.16
CA GLY A 221 16.46 -25.56 -14.96
C GLY A 221 15.23 -24.69 -15.26
N SER A 222 14.22 -25.29 -15.89
CA SER A 222 12.88 -24.72 -15.91
C SER A 222 12.34 -24.71 -14.47
N SER A 223 12.14 -23.54 -13.89
CA SER A 223 11.47 -23.37 -12.62
C SER A 223 10.11 -24.09 -12.66
N GLY A 224 9.79 -24.89 -11.64
CA GLY A 224 8.47 -25.51 -11.46
C GLY A 224 7.38 -24.53 -11.07
N ASP A 225 7.72 -23.26 -10.86
CA ASP A 225 6.83 -22.20 -10.42
C ASP A 225 5.62 -22.08 -11.34
N TRP A 226 4.48 -22.50 -10.84
CA TRP A 226 3.26 -22.58 -11.61
C TRP A 226 2.41 -21.31 -11.48
N PHE A 227 2.13 -20.90 -10.26
CA PHE A 227 1.15 -19.85 -10.00
C PHE A 227 1.80 -18.46 -9.85
N HIS A 228 3.04 -18.42 -9.45
CA HIS A 228 3.87 -17.25 -9.29
C HIS A 228 3.24 -16.17 -8.41
N VAL A 229 2.93 -16.53 -7.16
CA VAL A 229 2.49 -15.56 -6.14
C VAL A 229 3.67 -14.67 -5.77
N ASN A 230 3.45 -13.36 -5.77
CA ASN A 230 4.52 -12.38 -5.64
C ASN A 230 4.17 -11.19 -4.73
N GLY A 231 2.99 -11.22 -4.14
CA GLY A 231 2.53 -10.28 -3.13
C GLY A 231 1.58 -10.95 -2.18
N VAL A 232 1.77 -10.73 -0.87
CA VAL A 232 0.90 -11.19 0.21
C VAL A 232 0.69 -10.08 1.22
N ASN A 233 -0.53 -9.90 1.70
CA ASN A 233 -0.85 -8.90 2.70
C ASN A 233 -1.96 -9.40 3.64
N TYR A 234 -1.87 -9.05 4.90
CA TYR A 234 -2.83 -9.42 5.93
C TYR A 234 -3.69 -8.23 6.36
N ASN A 235 -4.98 -8.48 6.52
CA ASN A 235 -5.95 -7.53 7.06
C ASN A 235 -6.39 -7.99 8.44
N ALA A 236 -5.93 -7.34 9.49
CA ALA A 236 -6.23 -7.71 10.87
C ALA A 236 -7.70 -7.42 11.28
N GLU A 237 -8.40 -6.51 10.60
CA GLU A 237 -9.81 -6.19 10.90
C GLU A 237 -10.73 -7.30 10.39
N LEU A 238 -10.44 -7.85 9.22
CA LEU A 238 -11.23 -8.92 8.59
C LEU A 238 -10.66 -10.31 8.90
N ASP A 239 -9.45 -10.41 9.40
CA ASP A 239 -8.68 -11.65 9.55
C ASP A 239 -8.58 -12.40 8.22
N GLN A 240 -8.12 -11.70 7.18
CA GLN A 240 -8.05 -12.18 5.81
C GLN A 240 -6.67 -11.94 5.20
N ILE A 241 -6.30 -12.79 4.25
CA ILE A 241 -5.07 -12.67 3.47
C ILE A 241 -5.42 -12.36 2.02
N ALA A 242 -4.83 -11.29 1.46
CA ALA A 242 -4.84 -11.03 0.02
C ALA A 242 -3.51 -11.45 -0.60
N PHE A 243 -3.56 -12.02 -1.81
CA PHE A 243 -2.36 -12.35 -2.56
C PHE A 243 -2.53 -12.10 -4.06
N SER A 244 -1.41 -11.84 -4.76
CA SER A 244 -1.39 -11.60 -6.21
C SER A 244 -0.65 -12.69 -6.95
N SER A 245 -1.22 -13.17 -8.06
CA SER A 245 -0.58 -14.11 -8.98
C SER A 245 -0.23 -13.44 -10.29
N ARG A 246 1.07 -13.43 -10.62
CA ARG A 246 1.56 -12.91 -11.90
C ARG A 246 1.04 -13.71 -13.09
N HIS A 247 1.06 -15.04 -12.97
CA HIS A 247 0.73 -15.91 -14.08
C HIS A 247 -0.78 -16.00 -14.33
N ALA A 248 -1.59 -15.93 -13.28
CA ALA A 248 -3.04 -15.85 -13.39
C ALA A 248 -3.54 -14.47 -13.82
N SER A 249 -2.75 -13.41 -13.63
CA SER A 249 -3.19 -12.01 -13.79
C SER A 249 -4.39 -11.68 -12.91
N GLU A 250 -4.36 -12.14 -11.67
CA GLU A 250 -5.43 -11.98 -10.68
C GLU A 250 -4.88 -11.66 -9.29
N VAL A 251 -5.75 -11.06 -8.48
CA VAL A 251 -5.60 -10.93 -7.04
C VAL A 251 -6.70 -11.75 -6.35
N TYR A 252 -6.39 -12.29 -5.17
CA TYR A 252 -7.24 -13.23 -4.44
C TYR A 252 -7.33 -12.83 -2.98
N ILE A 253 -8.41 -13.24 -2.31
CA ILE A 253 -8.56 -13.18 -0.86
C ILE A 253 -8.98 -14.55 -0.34
N ILE A 254 -8.38 -14.96 0.78
CA ILE A 254 -8.74 -16.14 1.57
C ILE A 254 -9.01 -15.75 3.02
N ASP A 255 -9.75 -16.59 3.72
CA ASP A 255 -10.06 -16.44 5.14
C ASP A 255 -8.92 -17.01 6.00
N HIS A 256 -8.28 -16.15 6.80
CA HIS A 256 -7.23 -16.56 7.72
C HIS A 256 -7.76 -16.95 9.11
N SER A 257 -9.01 -16.61 9.44
CA SER A 257 -9.62 -16.93 10.75
C SER A 257 -9.85 -18.43 10.99
N THR A 258 -9.41 -19.26 10.05
CA THR A 258 -9.48 -20.72 10.06
C THR A 258 -8.37 -21.34 10.91
N THR A 259 -8.60 -22.55 11.43
CA THR A 259 -7.51 -23.45 11.79
C THR A 259 -6.86 -24.02 10.52
N SER A 260 -5.62 -24.56 10.59
CA SER A 260 -4.99 -25.21 9.41
C SER A 260 -5.84 -26.35 8.86
N ALA A 261 -6.60 -27.06 9.70
CA ALA A 261 -7.52 -28.12 9.27
C ALA A 261 -8.75 -27.57 8.50
N GLU A 262 -9.27 -26.41 8.89
CA GLU A 262 -10.34 -25.71 8.15
C GLU A 262 -9.79 -25.05 6.89
N ALA A 263 -8.56 -24.53 6.95
CA ALA A 263 -7.86 -23.97 5.80
C ALA A 263 -7.55 -24.99 4.70
N ALA A 264 -7.45 -26.27 5.03
CA ALA A 264 -7.35 -27.37 4.06
C ALA A 264 -8.71 -27.89 3.57
N GLY A 265 -9.81 -27.30 4.03
CA GLY A 265 -11.18 -27.73 3.72
C GLY A 265 -12.03 -26.60 3.12
N HIS A 266 -13.31 -26.91 2.91
CA HIS A 266 -14.27 -26.02 2.25
C HIS A 266 -15.29 -25.41 3.23
N THR A 267 -15.06 -25.51 4.54
CA THR A 267 -15.98 -24.98 5.56
C THR A 267 -15.19 -24.55 6.81
N GLY A 268 -15.64 -23.51 7.49
CA GLY A 268 -15.01 -22.96 8.68
C GLY A 268 -14.57 -21.51 8.48
N GLY A 269 -13.95 -20.95 9.50
CA GLY A 269 -13.58 -19.54 9.53
C GLY A 269 -14.77 -18.57 9.58
N ASN A 270 -14.49 -17.28 9.54
CA ASN A 270 -15.49 -16.21 9.58
C ASN A 270 -16.34 -16.16 8.30
N SER A 271 -15.77 -16.52 7.16
CA SER A 271 -16.47 -16.61 5.87
C SER A 271 -17.42 -17.81 5.80
N GLY A 272 -17.14 -18.85 6.58
CA GLY A 272 -17.83 -20.15 6.49
C GLY A 272 -17.36 -21.03 5.34
N MET A 273 -16.36 -20.59 4.55
CA MET A 273 -15.90 -21.28 3.32
C MET A 273 -14.56 -22.02 3.53
N GLY A 274 -14.07 -22.12 4.78
CA GLY A 274 -12.77 -22.72 5.06
C GLY A 274 -11.63 -22.00 4.34
N GLY A 275 -10.77 -22.72 3.63
CA GLY A 275 -9.65 -22.14 2.88
C GLY A 275 -9.98 -21.82 1.41
N ASP A 276 -11.23 -21.95 0.98
CA ASP A 276 -11.62 -21.59 -0.39
C ASP A 276 -11.39 -20.10 -0.68
N ILE A 277 -11.25 -19.76 -1.97
CA ILE A 277 -11.13 -18.37 -2.41
C ILE A 277 -12.44 -17.64 -2.15
N ILE A 278 -12.43 -16.67 -1.25
CA ILE A 278 -13.63 -15.88 -0.91
C ILE A 278 -13.82 -14.68 -1.85
N TYR A 279 -12.76 -14.26 -2.55
CA TYR A 279 -12.79 -13.23 -3.58
C TYR A 279 -11.63 -13.40 -4.55
N ARG A 280 -11.91 -13.17 -5.84
CA ARG A 280 -10.88 -13.09 -6.88
C ARG A 280 -11.21 -12.00 -7.88
N TRP A 281 -10.19 -11.35 -8.41
CA TRP A 281 -10.39 -10.28 -9.37
C TRP A 281 -9.24 -10.19 -10.39
N GLY A 282 -9.59 -10.04 -11.66
CA GLY A 282 -8.64 -9.88 -12.77
C GLY A 282 -9.14 -10.56 -14.03
N ASN A 283 -8.91 -11.87 -14.22
CA ASN A 283 -9.25 -12.58 -15.45
C ASN A 283 -10.44 -13.55 -15.26
N PRO A 284 -11.69 -13.15 -15.59
CA PRO A 284 -12.87 -14.01 -15.39
C PRO A 284 -12.81 -15.33 -16.14
N SER A 285 -12.05 -15.42 -17.24
CA SER A 285 -11.91 -16.67 -18.00
C SER A 285 -11.20 -17.77 -17.22
N ASN A 286 -10.43 -17.43 -16.16
CA ASN A 286 -9.74 -18.40 -15.33
C ASN A 286 -10.70 -19.27 -14.49
N TYR A 287 -11.95 -18.85 -14.34
CA TYR A 287 -12.99 -19.60 -13.63
C TYR A 287 -14.32 -19.66 -14.44
N GLY A 288 -14.22 -19.52 -15.76
CA GLY A 288 -15.35 -19.67 -16.64
C GLY A 288 -16.47 -18.63 -16.50
N ALA A 289 -16.23 -17.54 -15.79
CA ALA A 289 -17.23 -16.49 -15.63
C ALA A 289 -17.42 -15.70 -16.93
N PRO A 290 -18.67 -15.32 -17.28
CA PRO A 290 -18.95 -14.50 -18.45
C PRO A 290 -18.56 -13.04 -18.23
N GLY A 291 -18.46 -12.31 -19.35
CA GLY A 291 -18.25 -10.86 -19.33
C GLY A 291 -16.82 -10.45 -19.62
N SER A 292 -16.60 -9.14 -19.63
CA SER A 292 -15.28 -8.52 -19.76
C SER A 292 -14.96 -7.75 -18.50
N GLN A 293 -13.80 -7.98 -17.95
CA GLN A 293 -13.26 -7.26 -16.82
C GLN A 293 -11.93 -6.64 -17.23
N GLN A 294 -11.51 -5.59 -16.56
CA GLN A 294 -10.18 -5.04 -16.74
C GLN A 294 -9.17 -6.03 -16.13
N ILE A 295 -8.21 -6.49 -16.91
CA ILE A 295 -7.26 -7.53 -16.50
C ILE A 295 -5.94 -6.88 -16.16
N PRO A 296 -5.42 -7.03 -14.92
CA PRO A 296 -4.08 -6.57 -14.59
C PRO A 296 -3.04 -7.36 -15.38
N SER A 297 -1.93 -6.74 -15.73
CA SER A 297 -0.86 -7.36 -16.51
C SER A 297 0.41 -7.49 -15.69
N ALA A 298 0.77 -8.73 -15.35
CA ALA A 298 1.92 -9.05 -14.51
C ALA A 298 1.83 -8.40 -13.11
N VAL A 299 0.69 -8.53 -12.46
CA VAL A 299 0.38 -7.93 -11.15
C VAL A 299 1.36 -8.34 -10.05
N HIS A 300 1.71 -7.39 -9.17
CA HIS A 300 2.53 -7.57 -7.98
C HIS A 300 1.95 -6.81 -6.78
N ASP A 301 2.43 -7.15 -5.58
CA ASP A 301 2.31 -6.35 -4.36
C ASP A 301 0.87 -5.93 -4.02
N VAL A 302 -0.08 -6.90 -4.02
CA VAL A 302 -1.43 -6.63 -3.55
C VAL A 302 -1.44 -6.32 -2.06
N ARG A 303 -2.21 -5.30 -1.65
CA ARG A 303 -2.41 -4.90 -0.25
C ARG A 303 -3.70 -4.14 -0.05
N TRP A 304 -4.24 -4.18 1.15
CA TRP A 304 -5.31 -3.26 1.52
C TRP A 304 -4.75 -1.85 1.76
N ILE A 305 -5.48 -0.86 1.30
CA ILE A 305 -5.31 0.51 1.76
C ILE A 305 -5.93 0.61 3.15
N THR A 306 -5.14 1.03 4.14
CA THR A 306 -5.61 1.15 5.53
C THR A 306 -6.86 2.03 5.61
N ASN A 307 -7.89 1.56 6.33
CA ASN A 307 -9.16 2.28 6.49
C ASN A 307 -9.11 3.22 7.70
N ASP A 308 -8.29 4.26 7.63
CA ASP A 308 -8.06 5.25 8.69
C ASP A 308 -8.44 6.68 8.29
N GLY A 309 -9.24 6.81 7.23
CA GLY A 309 -9.67 8.09 6.68
C GLY A 309 -8.84 8.57 5.49
N ARG A 310 -7.77 7.85 5.12
CA ARG A 310 -7.04 8.14 3.87
C ARG A 310 -7.89 7.82 2.64
N PRO A 311 -7.65 8.46 1.48
CA PRO A 311 -8.38 8.18 0.25
C PRO A 311 -8.33 6.70 -0.13
N ASN A 312 -9.48 6.16 -0.54
CA ASN A 312 -9.67 4.75 -0.92
C ASN A 312 -9.39 3.74 0.22
N GLY A 313 -9.53 4.15 1.49
CA GLY A 313 -9.41 3.24 2.64
C GLY A 313 -10.33 2.03 2.49
N GLY A 314 -9.80 0.82 2.74
CA GLY A 314 -10.48 -0.46 2.56
C GLY A 314 -10.39 -1.08 1.16
N PHE A 315 -9.93 -0.34 0.13
CA PHE A 315 -9.74 -0.89 -1.20
C PHE A 315 -8.51 -1.83 -1.25
N LEU A 316 -8.52 -2.77 -2.20
CA LEU A 316 -7.32 -3.51 -2.59
C LEU A 316 -6.53 -2.70 -3.61
N GLN A 317 -5.29 -2.37 -3.28
CA GLN A 317 -4.31 -1.74 -4.17
C GLN A 317 -3.28 -2.78 -4.62
N PHE A 318 -2.79 -2.67 -5.85
CA PHE A 318 -1.74 -3.52 -6.37
C PHE A 318 -0.90 -2.78 -7.41
N PHE A 319 0.33 -3.25 -7.60
CA PHE A 319 1.21 -2.78 -8.63
C PHE A 319 0.97 -3.56 -9.92
N ASN A 320 0.60 -2.87 -11.00
CA ASN A 320 0.28 -3.45 -12.29
C ASN A 320 1.41 -3.13 -13.28
N ASN A 321 2.33 -4.07 -13.45
CA ASN A 321 3.59 -3.82 -14.15
C ASN A 321 3.44 -3.32 -15.58
N ASN A 322 2.40 -3.73 -16.29
CA ASN A 322 2.14 -3.29 -17.67
C ASN A 322 0.72 -2.68 -17.83
N GLY A 323 0.18 -2.14 -16.74
CA GLY A 323 -1.21 -1.64 -16.69
C GLY A 323 -1.50 -0.48 -17.63
N GLY A 324 -0.54 0.42 -17.86
CA GLY A 324 -0.68 1.53 -18.79
C GLY A 324 -0.42 1.15 -20.25
N GLY A 325 0.02 -0.08 -20.53
CA GLY A 325 0.49 -0.49 -21.86
C GLY A 325 1.76 0.26 -22.29
N ASN A 326 2.30 -0.06 -23.46
CA ASN A 326 3.45 0.63 -24.04
C ASN A 326 4.63 0.86 -23.09
N ASN A 327 4.97 -0.14 -22.28
CA ASN A 327 6.00 -0.06 -21.23
C ASN A 327 5.71 1.08 -20.22
N THR A 328 4.50 1.12 -19.70
CA THR A 328 4.12 1.99 -18.59
C THR A 328 3.45 1.14 -17.51
N SER A 329 3.92 1.25 -16.29
CA SER A 329 3.30 0.61 -15.13
C SER A 329 2.19 1.49 -14.54
N THR A 330 1.29 0.88 -13.78
CA THR A 330 0.28 1.60 -13.00
C THR A 330 0.23 1.07 -11.56
N VAL A 331 -0.25 1.89 -10.66
CA VAL A 331 -0.78 1.47 -9.37
C VAL A 331 -2.28 1.56 -9.47
N ASP A 332 -2.95 0.43 -9.32
CA ASP A 332 -4.40 0.36 -9.44
C ASP A 332 -5.03 -0.05 -8.11
N ALA A 333 -6.25 0.39 -7.86
CA ALA A 333 -7.03 -0.02 -6.70
C ALA A 333 -8.48 -0.34 -7.09
N ILE A 334 -9.04 -1.34 -6.41
CA ILE A 334 -10.43 -1.77 -6.59
C ILE A 334 -11.19 -1.70 -5.28
N GLU A 335 -12.40 -1.18 -5.33
CA GLU A 335 -13.38 -1.27 -4.23
C GLU A 335 -14.03 -2.64 -4.28
N THR A 336 -13.70 -3.50 -3.34
CA THR A 336 -14.23 -4.87 -3.31
C THR A 336 -15.68 -4.86 -2.82
N PRO A 337 -16.57 -5.75 -3.35
CA PRO A 337 -17.97 -5.83 -2.92
C PRO A 337 -18.12 -6.57 -1.58
N LEU A 338 -17.46 -6.07 -0.54
CA LEU A 338 -17.42 -6.66 0.80
C LEU A 338 -18.82 -6.70 1.43
N ASP A 339 -19.21 -7.87 1.96
CA ASP A 339 -20.44 -8.11 2.71
C ASP A 339 -20.13 -8.97 3.95
N GLY A 340 -19.96 -8.33 5.10
CA GLY A 340 -19.48 -8.99 6.31
C GLY A 340 -18.05 -9.48 6.15
N TYR A 341 -17.84 -10.79 6.17
CA TYR A 341 -16.55 -11.45 5.92
C TYR A 341 -16.46 -12.08 4.52
N ASN A 342 -17.48 -11.88 3.68
CA ASN A 342 -17.59 -12.41 2.33
C ASN A 342 -17.63 -11.28 1.29
N TYR A 343 -17.67 -11.64 0.03
CA TYR A 343 -17.73 -10.72 -1.09
C TYR A 343 -18.88 -11.11 -2.01
N THR A 344 -19.72 -10.12 -2.35
CA THR A 344 -20.89 -10.38 -3.20
C THR A 344 -20.49 -10.83 -4.58
N LEU A 345 -21.00 -11.99 -5.00
CA LEU A 345 -20.93 -12.48 -6.37
C LEU A 345 -22.34 -12.62 -6.93
N GLU A 346 -22.67 -11.88 -7.97
CA GLU A 346 -23.94 -12.03 -8.66
C GLU A 346 -23.96 -13.35 -9.46
N PRO A 347 -25.01 -14.15 -9.38
CA PRO A 347 -25.09 -15.45 -10.06
C PRO A 347 -24.78 -15.36 -11.55
N GLY A 348 -23.81 -16.13 -12.01
CA GLY A 348 -23.39 -16.19 -13.39
C GLY A 348 -22.68 -14.94 -13.90
N GLN A 349 -22.10 -14.14 -13.00
CA GLN A 349 -21.27 -12.98 -13.32
C GLN A 349 -19.84 -13.18 -12.78
N ALA A 350 -18.90 -12.33 -13.22
CA ALA A 350 -17.60 -12.21 -12.59
C ALA A 350 -17.72 -11.36 -11.29
N TYR A 351 -16.80 -11.57 -10.34
CA TYR A 351 -16.69 -10.69 -9.18
C TYR A 351 -16.49 -9.23 -9.61
N GLY A 352 -17.27 -8.32 -9.03
CA GLY A 352 -17.10 -6.87 -9.24
C GLY A 352 -15.85 -6.29 -8.53
N PRO A 353 -15.45 -5.07 -8.88
CA PRO A 353 -15.97 -4.23 -9.97
C PRO A 353 -15.45 -4.67 -11.35
N SER A 354 -16.06 -4.18 -12.44
CA SER A 354 -15.60 -4.51 -13.80
C SER A 354 -14.37 -3.72 -14.25
N THR A 355 -14.02 -2.64 -13.54
CA THR A 355 -12.90 -1.74 -13.84
C THR A 355 -12.19 -1.34 -12.57
N PHE A 356 -10.97 -0.81 -12.69
CA PHE A 356 -10.29 -0.18 -11.56
C PHE A 356 -11.13 0.98 -11.00
N SER A 357 -11.22 1.07 -9.68
CA SER A 357 -11.88 2.17 -8.98
C SER A 357 -10.98 3.40 -8.90
N TRP A 358 -9.66 3.18 -8.91
CA TRP A 358 -8.65 4.22 -8.93
C TRP A 358 -7.39 3.72 -9.64
N THR A 359 -6.70 4.63 -10.35
CA THR A 359 -5.46 4.35 -11.07
C THR A 359 -4.50 5.53 -10.94
N HIS A 360 -3.23 5.24 -10.67
CA HIS A 360 -2.11 6.15 -10.85
C HIS A 360 -1.21 5.61 -11.97
N THR A 361 -1.03 6.41 -13.03
CA THR A 361 -0.08 6.07 -14.10
C THR A 361 1.33 6.38 -13.62
N CYS A 362 2.18 5.35 -13.54
CA CYS A 362 3.53 5.50 -13.05
C CYS A 362 4.40 6.35 -13.99
N ASN A 363 5.35 7.08 -13.41
CA ASN A 363 6.38 7.79 -14.16
C ASN A 363 7.49 6.82 -14.59
N GLY A 364 7.13 5.77 -15.32
CA GLY A 364 8.05 4.77 -15.83
C GLY A 364 7.48 3.37 -15.89
N TYR A 365 8.37 2.41 -16.09
CA TYR A 365 8.05 1.01 -16.31
C TYR A 365 8.92 0.09 -15.47
N SER A 366 8.31 -0.94 -14.92
CA SER A 366 9.01 -2.07 -14.34
C SER A 366 8.41 -3.37 -14.86
N SER A 367 9.21 -4.24 -15.46
CA SER A 367 8.75 -5.51 -16.03
C SER A 367 8.36 -6.56 -14.98
N GLY A 368 8.68 -6.33 -13.73
CA GLY A 368 8.38 -7.22 -12.60
C GLY A 368 8.76 -6.58 -11.28
N GLN A 369 8.49 -7.23 -10.15
CA GLN A 369 8.70 -6.69 -8.82
C GLN A 369 7.93 -5.37 -8.64
N SER A 370 8.41 -4.47 -7.79
CA SER A 370 7.79 -3.19 -7.46
C SER A 370 6.77 -3.28 -6.35
N ALA A 371 6.53 -2.14 -5.70
CA ALA A 371 5.58 -2.02 -4.61
C ALA A 371 4.99 -0.62 -4.58
N SER A 372 3.88 -0.47 -3.87
CA SER A 372 3.26 0.83 -3.65
C SER A 372 2.48 0.87 -2.34
N ASN A 373 2.41 2.03 -1.72
CA ASN A 373 1.47 2.22 -0.62
C ASN A 373 0.82 3.61 -0.64
N ARG A 374 -0.43 3.64 -0.17
CA ARG A 374 -1.19 4.88 0.00
C ARG A 374 -0.81 5.51 1.33
N MET A 375 -0.40 6.77 1.30
CA MET A 375 0.02 7.51 2.48
C MET A 375 -1.16 8.18 3.19
N THR A 376 -1.01 8.52 4.47
CA THR A 376 -2.07 9.19 5.25
C THR A 376 -2.38 10.59 4.75
N ASN A 377 -1.40 11.30 4.15
CA ASN A 377 -1.63 12.56 3.48
C ASN A 377 -2.37 12.43 2.13
N GLY A 378 -2.71 11.20 1.70
CA GLY A 378 -3.42 10.91 0.45
C GLY A 378 -2.53 10.72 -0.77
N ASN A 379 -1.23 10.95 -0.67
CA ASN A 379 -0.27 10.69 -1.74
C ASN A 379 -0.10 9.17 -1.97
N VAL A 380 0.42 8.81 -3.13
CA VAL A 380 0.83 7.44 -3.43
C VAL A 380 2.35 7.35 -3.48
N PHE A 381 2.92 6.47 -2.67
CA PHE A 381 4.31 6.07 -2.79
C PHE A 381 4.43 4.93 -3.79
N VAL A 382 5.42 5.01 -4.66
CA VAL A 382 5.70 4.03 -5.71
C VAL A 382 7.18 3.68 -5.69
N ASN A 383 7.48 2.39 -5.54
CA ASN A 383 8.79 1.83 -5.80
C ASN A 383 8.79 1.18 -7.17
N LEU A 384 9.40 1.81 -8.17
CA LEU A 384 9.70 1.22 -9.47
C LEU A 384 11.00 0.46 -9.38
N SER A 385 10.95 -0.87 -9.33
CA SER A 385 12.16 -1.70 -9.16
C SER A 385 13.10 -1.66 -10.36
N GLY A 386 12.64 -1.24 -11.53
CA GLY A 386 13.37 -1.32 -12.80
C GLY A 386 13.40 -2.72 -13.41
N GLY A 387 12.84 -3.74 -12.74
CA GLY A 387 12.90 -5.14 -13.16
C GLY A 387 14.32 -5.71 -13.08
N GLN A 388 14.59 -6.82 -13.76
CA GLN A 388 15.90 -7.45 -13.76
C GLN A 388 16.94 -6.55 -14.46
N GLY A 389 17.87 -6.00 -13.68
CA GLY A 389 18.99 -5.19 -14.18
C GLY A 389 18.63 -3.77 -14.61
N GLY A 390 17.42 -3.31 -14.36
CA GLY A 390 16.99 -1.94 -14.59
C GLY A 390 17.45 -0.98 -13.50
N ALA A 391 17.53 0.31 -13.83
CA ALA A 391 17.67 1.37 -12.85
C ALA A 391 16.29 1.66 -12.24
N GLY A 392 16.10 1.25 -10.98
CA GLY A 392 14.90 1.53 -10.23
C GLY A 392 14.99 2.84 -9.47
N TYR A 393 13.85 3.40 -9.13
CA TYR A 393 13.75 4.55 -8.23
C TYR A 393 12.42 4.54 -7.48
N MET A 394 12.41 5.23 -6.35
CA MET A 394 11.21 5.46 -5.56
C MET A 394 10.71 6.88 -5.80
N TYR A 395 9.41 7.09 -5.75
CA TYR A 395 8.84 8.42 -5.78
C TYR A 395 7.50 8.46 -5.05
N GLU A 396 7.08 9.66 -4.71
CA GLU A 396 5.77 9.97 -4.16
C GLU A 396 5.06 10.92 -5.11
N ALA A 397 3.80 10.64 -5.39
CA ALA A 397 2.95 11.50 -6.20
C ALA A 397 1.74 11.97 -5.41
N ASP A 398 1.37 13.24 -5.60
CA ASP A 398 0.16 13.83 -5.04
C ASP A 398 -1.12 13.33 -5.75
N SER A 399 -2.28 13.78 -5.29
CA SER A 399 -3.58 13.42 -5.86
C SER A 399 -3.79 13.88 -7.31
N LEU A 400 -2.95 14.78 -7.81
CA LEU A 400 -2.95 15.27 -9.19
C LEU A 400 -1.93 14.53 -10.08
N GLY A 401 -1.13 13.63 -9.49
CA GLY A 401 -0.07 12.89 -10.17
C GLY A 401 1.25 13.65 -10.27
N ASN A 402 1.41 14.80 -9.60
CA ASN A 402 2.70 15.50 -9.55
C ASN A 402 3.65 14.75 -8.64
N ILE A 403 4.90 14.57 -9.07
CA ILE A 403 5.95 13.99 -8.23
C ILE A 403 6.37 15.05 -7.23
N VAL A 404 6.16 14.76 -5.93
CA VAL A 404 6.51 15.65 -4.82
C VAL A 404 7.76 15.21 -4.10
N TRP A 405 8.17 13.95 -4.27
CA TRP A 405 9.42 13.38 -3.74
C TRP A 405 9.95 12.29 -4.67
N GLN A 406 11.28 12.13 -4.72
CA GLN A 406 11.93 11.09 -5.51
C GLN A 406 13.30 10.72 -4.93
N TYR A 407 13.64 9.41 -5.00
CA TYR A 407 14.93 8.88 -4.57
C TYR A 407 15.42 7.74 -5.48
N ASN A 408 16.69 7.75 -5.84
CA ASN A 408 17.32 6.73 -6.69
C ASN A 408 17.94 5.63 -5.82
N ALA A 409 17.14 4.64 -5.45
CA ALA A 409 17.58 3.49 -4.64
C ALA A 409 18.33 2.40 -5.45
N GLY A 410 18.38 2.52 -6.78
CA GLY A 410 18.84 1.44 -7.66
C GLY A 410 17.79 0.33 -7.78
N GLY A 411 18.22 -0.88 -8.15
CA GLY A 411 17.35 -2.05 -8.28
C GLY A 411 16.85 -2.53 -6.91
N THR A 412 15.72 -2.01 -6.48
CA THR A 412 15.08 -2.35 -5.20
C THR A 412 13.78 -3.11 -5.47
N PRO A 413 13.67 -4.40 -5.09
CA PRO A 413 12.48 -5.20 -5.38
C PRO A 413 11.21 -4.64 -4.79
N LYS A 414 11.22 -4.32 -3.48
CA LYS A 414 10.14 -3.70 -2.73
C LYS A 414 10.68 -2.66 -1.75
N ALA A 415 9.91 -1.60 -1.56
CA ALA A 415 10.14 -0.58 -0.55
C ALA A 415 8.81 -0.03 -0.05
N PHE A 416 8.79 0.42 1.20
CA PHE A 416 7.61 0.99 1.83
C PHE A 416 7.96 2.25 2.62
N ARG A 417 7.05 3.22 2.65
CA ARG A 417 7.17 4.38 3.52
C ARG A 417 6.39 4.19 4.81
N TYR A 418 7.03 4.61 5.89
CA TYR A 418 6.50 4.62 7.25
C TYR A 418 6.39 6.05 7.73
N GLU A 419 5.33 6.34 8.48
CA GLU A 419 5.15 7.65 9.10
C GLU A 419 6.25 7.93 10.11
N CYS A 420 6.62 9.19 10.26
CA CYS A 420 7.57 9.59 11.29
C CYS A 420 7.09 9.20 12.70
N LYS A 421 5.76 9.16 12.92
CA LYS A 421 5.12 8.75 14.19
C LYS A 421 5.01 7.22 14.35
N HIS A 422 5.46 6.42 13.38
CA HIS A 422 5.43 4.97 13.51
C HIS A 422 6.24 4.53 14.75
N PRO A 423 5.67 3.66 15.64
CA PRO A 423 6.34 3.30 16.89
C PRO A 423 7.77 2.80 16.71
N GLY A 424 8.03 1.98 15.68
CA GLY A 424 9.36 1.50 15.36
C GLY A 424 10.34 2.62 14.96
N ILE A 425 9.88 3.63 14.24
CA ILE A 425 10.69 4.81 13.90
C ILE A 425 11.03 5.60 15.16
N ALA A 426 10.06 5.80 16.06
CA ALA A 426 10.26 6.51 17.31
C ALA A 426 11.25 5.82 18.28
N ILE A 427 11.45 4.51 18.13
CA ILE A 427 12.48 3.76 18.87
C ILE A 427 13.86 3.92 18.24
N LEU A 428 13.92 3.93 16.91
CA LEU A 428 15.17 4.02 16.15
C LEU A 428 15.81 5.41 16.20
N LEU A 429 14.99 6.47 16.23
CA LEU A 429 15.41 7.84 16.00
C LEU A 429 14.91 8.79 17.09
N ASP A 430 15.76 9.71 17.51
CA ASP A 430 15.37 10.82 18.38
C ASP A 430 14.62 11.89 17.58
N ASN A 431 13.38 12.21 17.97
CA ASN A 431 12.54 13.24 17.33
C ASN A 431 12.40 13.06 15.80
N PRO A 432 11.91 11.89 15.34
CA PRO A 432 11.91 11.55 13.91
C PRO A 432 10.93 12.37 13.08
N CYS A 433 9.91 12.95 13.69
CA CYS A 433 9.01 13.88 13.01
C CYS A 433 9.68 15.25 13.00
N GLU A 434 9.70 15.90 11.85
CA GLU A 434 9.85 17.35 11.90
C GLU A 434 8.83 17.85 12.92
N GLU A 435 9.29 18.61 13.89
CA GLU A 435 8.34 19.46 14.58
C GLU A 435 7.58 20.13 13.44
N GLU A 436 6.26 19.80 13.30
CA GLU A 436 5.47 20.78 12.60
C GLU A 436 5.98 22.08 13.18
N THR A 437 6.74 22.84 12.41
CA THR A 437 6.70 24.25 12.55
C THR A 437 5.22 24.53 12.22
N SER A 438 4.34 24.15 13.14
CA SER A 438 3.25 24.99 13.47
C SER A 438 3.98 26.30 13.43
N LEU A 439 3.71 27.12 12.44
CA LEU A 439 3.87 28.55 12.65
C LEU A 439 3.49 28.67 14.09
N SER A 440 4.51 28.66 14.98
CA SER A 440 4.22 28.70 16.38
C SER A 440 3.27 29.85 16.36
N GLU A 441 1.97 29.58 16.66
CA GLU A 441 1.30 30.56 17.39
C GLU A 441 2.25 30.75 18.57
N GLN A 442 3.33 31.47 18.30
CA GLN A 442 3.91 32.31 19.32
C GLN A 442 2.67 33.00 19.76
N VAL A 443 2.16 32.49 20.88
CA VAL A 443 1.05 33.06 21.58
C VAL A 443 1.40 34.52 21.66
N LEU A 444 1.10 35.25 20.57
CA LEU A 444 0.92 36.67 20.64
C LEU A 444 -0.17 36.73 21.67
N GLN A 445 0.21 37.00 22.89
CA GLN A 445 -0.60 37.00 24.09
C GLN A 445 -1.96 37.52 23.69
N LYS A 446 -2.99 36.78 23.99
CA LYS A 446 -4.38 36.91 23.60
C LYS A 446 -4.75 38.34 23.21
N LEU A 447 -4.46 38.69 21.94
CA LEU A 447 -4.81 39.99 21.36
C LEU A 447 -6.26 40.25 21.67
N SER A 448 -6.59 41.36 22.21
CA SER A 448 -7.98 41.74 22.46
C SER A 448 -8.25 43.14 21.89
N ILE A 449 -9.37 43.27 21.21
CA ILE A 449 -9.85 44.55 20.67
C ILE A 449 -11.00 45.03 21.57
N TYR A 450 -10.83 46.21 22.16
CA TYR A 450 -11.84 46.73 23.07
C TYR A 450 -12.13 48.21 22.82
N PRO A 451 -13.41 48.63 22.81
CA PRO A 451 -14.60 47.76 22.85
C PRO A 451 -14.87 47.07 21.52
N ASN A 452 -15.47 45.86 21.57
CA ASN A 452 -15.98 45.16 20.42
C ASN A 452 -17.37 44.57 20.79
N PRO A 453 -18.51 45.01 20.23
CA PRO A 453 -18.63 46.05 19.17
C PRO A 453 -18.13 47.44 19.57
N SER A 454 -17.77 48.24 18.56
CA SER A 454 -17.21 49.58 18.71
C SER A 454 -18.09 50.63 18.03
N ASN A 455 -18.15 51.84 18.60
CA ASN A 455 -18.74 52.99 17.93
C ASN A 455 -17.82 53.72 16.96
N GLY A 456 -16.67 53.11 16.65
CA GLY A 456 -15.63 53.62 15.76
C GLY A 456 -14.28 53.86 16.42
N PHE A 457 -14.22 53.97 17.75
CA PHE A 457 -12.97 54.01 18.50
C PHE A 457 -12.72 52.71 19.25
N PHE A 458 -11.55 52.12 19.06
CA PHE A 458 -11.13 50.93 19.78
C PHE A 458 -9.62 50.92 20.01
N GLU A 459 -9.21 50.05 20.92
CA GLU A 459 -7.80 49.85 21.28
C GLU A 459 -7.45 48.36 21.13
N VAL A 460 -6.30 48.09 20.51
CA VAL A 460 -5.70 46.76 20.44
C VAL A 460 -4.81 46.58 21.70
N ARG A 461 -5.06 45.54 22.48
CA ARG A 461 -4.39 45.22 23.75
C ARG A 461 -3.74 43.85 23.72
N GLY A 462 -2.77 43.63 24.60
CA GLY A 462 -2.05 42.35 24.71
C GLY A 462 -0.84 42.28 23.76
N LEU A 463 -0.22 43.42 23.47
CA LEU A 463 0.98 43.52 22.63
C LEU A 463 2.23 43.57 23.54
N GLU A 464 3.24 42.76 23.20
CA GLU A 464 4.51 42.72 23.92
C GLU A 464 5.61 43.61 23.28
N SER A 465 5.46 43.97 22.00
CA SER A 465 6.41 44.81 21.25
C SER A 465 5.84 46.21 21.03
N GLU A 466 6.73 47.23 21.10
CA GLU A 466 6.40 48.62 20.73
C GLU A 466 6.51 48.84 19.21
N ASP A 467 7.24 47.98 18.48
CA ASP A 467 7.41 48.07 17.03
C ASP A 467 6.40 47.12 16.35
N ILE A 468 5.18 47.62 16.15
CA ILE A 468 4.09 46.91 15.50
C ILE A 468 3.50 47.75 14.37
N MET A 469 2.92 47.04 13.37
CA MET A 469 2.06 47.61 12.35
C MET A 469 0.66 47.03 12.51
N ILE A 470 -0.35 47.90 12.53
CA ILE A 470 -1.76 47.49 12.58
C ILE A 470 -2.43 47.90 11.26
N GLN A 471 -2.92 46.92 10.55
CA GLN A 471 -3.73 47.10 9.34
C GLN A 471 -5.20 46.81 9.65
N VAL A 472 -6.09 47.63 9.12
CA VAL A 472 -7.54 47.40 9.20
C VAL A 472 -8.09 47.29 7.80
N THR A 473 -8.78 46.18 7.52
CA THR A 473 -9.45 45.93 6.25
C THR A 473 -10.96 45.81 6.46
N ASN A 474 -11.75 46.12 5.44
CA ASN A 474 -13.19 45.84 5.45
C ASN A 474 -13.47 44.37 5.08
N ALA A 475 -14.74 43.95 5.11
CA ALA A 475 -15.18 42.58 4.79
C ALA A 475 -14.86 42.13 3.35
N SER A 476 -14.50 43.07 2.45
CA SER A 476 -14.07 42.78 1.08
C SER A 476 -12.55 42.75 0.93
N GLY A 477 -11.79 42.83 2.04
CA GLY A 477 -10.33 42.81 2.04
C GLY A 477 -9.66 44.13 1.65
N VAL A 478 -10.42 45.22 1.48
CA VAL A 478 -9.86 46.53 1.14
C VAL A 478 -9.25 47.17 2.39
N LEU A 479 -7.98 47.58 2.28
CA LEU A 479 -7.28 48.28 3.37
C LEU A 479 -7.94 49.64 3.65
N ILE A 480 -8.34 49.86 4.88
CA ILE A 480 -8.98 51.08 5.38
C ILE A 480 -7.95 52.02 6.01
N THR A 481 -7.09 51.46 6.84
CA THR A 481 -6.02 52.25 7.51
C THR A 481 -4.88 51.34 7.93
N GLU A 482 -3.70 51.95 8.06
CA GLU A 482 -2.50 51.33 8.59
C GLU A 482 -1.91 52.27 9.67
N LYS A 483 -1.57 51.73 10.83
CA LYS A 483 -1.10 52.50 11.98
C LYS A 483 -0.05 51.69 12.76
N THR A 484 0.85 52.41 13.42
CA THR A 484 1.76 51.89 14.46
C THR A 484 1.23 52.11 15.87
N SER A 485 0.08 52.77 16.01
CA SER A 485 -0.59 53.07 17.28
C SER A 485 -1.66 52.01 17.58
N THR A 486 -1.74 51.59 18.83
CA THR A 486 -2.76 50.64 19.31
C THR A 486 -4.17 51.23 19.35
N LYS A 487 -4.31 52.57 19.27
CA LYS A 487 -5.61 53.27 19.25
C LYS A 487 -6.03 53.59 17.83
N ILE A 488 -7.14 53.02 17.41
CA ILE A 488 -7.67 53.10 16.07
C ILE A 488 -8.98 53.89 16.05
N ASP A 489 -9.06 54.82 15.09
CA ASP A 489 -10.26 55.62 14.84
C ASP A 489 -10.83 55.28 13.46
N LEU A 490 -12.03 54.66 13.46
CA LEU A 490 -12.83 54.34 12.31
C LEU A 490 -14.20 55.08 12.35
N THR A 491 -14.29 56.19 13.04
CA THR A 491 -15.55 56.95 13.21
C THR A 491 -16.12 57.44 11.88
N THR A 492 -15.29 57.60 10.85
CA THR A 492 -15.73 57.96 9.50
C THR A 492 -16.13 56.79 8.63
N CYS A 493 -15.87 55.53 9.05
CA CYS A 493 -16.18 54.35 8.29
C CYS A 493 -17.64 53.93 8.51
N ALA A 494 -18.23 53.18 7.58
CA ALA A 494 -19.59 52.66 7.67
C ALA A 494 -19.74 51.60 8.79
N ASN A 495 -20.97 51.39 9.31
CA ASN A 495 -21.25 50.24 10.14
C ASN A 495 -20.97 48.95 9.40
N GLY A 496 -20.42 47.94 10.07
CA GLY A 496 -20.11 46.66 9.46
C GLY A 496 -18.97 45.92 10.16
N LEU A 497 -18.56 44.81 9.55
CA LEU A 497 -17.45 43.96 10.02
C LEU A 497 -16.13 44.43 9.40
N TYR A 498 -15.12 44.55 10.23
CA TYR A 498 -13.74 44.88 9.85
C TYR A 498 -12.79 43.87 10.45
N PHE A 499 -11.63 43.68 9.82
CA PHE A 499 -10.55 42.82 10.30
C PHE A 499 -9.34 43.67 10.67
N VAL A 500 -8.83 43.46 11.87
CA VAL A 500 -7.66 44.13 12.41
C VAL A 500 -6.52 43.14 12.46
N THR A 501 -5.50 43.35 11.63
CA THR A 501 -4.29 42.51 11.56
C THR A 501 -3.15 43.27 12.21
N VAL A 502 -2.55 42.67 13.21
CA VAL A 502 -1.33 43.15 13.84
C VAL A 502 -0.15 42.40 13.25
N ILE A 503 0.90 43.14 12.87
CA ILE A 503 2.14 42.61 12.30
C ILE A 503 3.28 43.05 13.23
N ASP A 504 4.08 42.11 13.72
CA ASP A 504 5.25 42.41 14.55
C ASP A 504 6.51 42.71 13.70
N GLU A 505 7.60 43.07 14.35
CA GLU A 505 8.89 43.36 13.69
C GLU A 505 9.49 42.18 12.90
N LYS A 506 9.05 40.96 13.18
CA LYS A 506 9.48 39.74 12.49
C LYS A 506 8.57 39.36 11.34
N GLY A 507 7.47 40.11 11.12
CA GLY A 507 6.48 39.85 10.08
C GLY A 507 5.39 38.84 10.48
N ASN A 508 5.32 38.37 11.73
CA ASN A 508 4.23 37.53 12.21
C ASN A 508 2.93 38.32 12.29
N THR A 509 1.82 37.70 11.95
CA THR A 509 0.52 38.35 11.89
C THR A 509 -0.51 37.70 12.80
N ASN A 510 -1.34 38.52 13.45
CA ASN A 510 -2.55 38.06 14.16
C ASN A 510 -3.74 38.93 13.72
N THR A 511 -4.84 38.28 13.33
CA THR A 511 -6.03 39.00 12.83
C THR A 511 -7.22 38.71 13.71
N GLN A 512 -7.93 39.76 14.12
CA GLN A 512 -9.21 39.69 14.83
C GLN A 512 -10.27 40.52 14.12
N SER A 513 -11.51 40.12 14.28
CA SER A 513 -12.67 40.85 13.75
C SER A 513 -13.20 41.86 14.77
N ILE A 514 -13.67 43.01 14.26
CA ILE A 514 -14.39 44.02 15.01
C ILE A 514 -15.67 44.43 14.30
N SER A 515 -16.73 44.59 15.05
CA SER A 515 -18.00 45.11 14.56
C SER A 515 -18.13 46.59 14.88
N LEU A 516 -18.32 47.43 13.85
CA LEU A 516 -18.69 48.82 14.03
C LEU A 516 -20.21 48.97 14.07
N VAL A 517 -20.71 49.54 15.15
CA VAL A 517 -22.14 49.84 15.39
C VAL A 517 -22.22 51.23 15.95
N LYS A 518 -22.69 52.21 15.16
CA LYS A 518 -22.86 53.62 15.54
C LYS A 518 -24.33 53.89 15.84
#